data_fec933d99bfbb99a7d3f4076e18ca8c7
#
_entry.id   fec933d99bfbb99a7d3f4076e18ca8c7
#
_cell.length_a   1.000
_cell.length_b   1.000
_cell.length_c   1.000
_cell.angle_alpha   90.00
_cell.angle_beta   90.00
_cell.angle_gamma   90.00
#
_symmetry.space_group_name_H-M   'P 1'
#
loop_
_entity.id
_entity.type
_entity.pdbx_description
1 polymer ?
#
loop_
_entity_poly.entity_id
_entity_poly.type
_entity_poly.pdbx_seq_one_letter_code
_entity_poly.pdbx_strand_id
1 'polypeptide(L)'
;MPAFMKQWIDETFTRMYYIRYGEEGLKLEGKPLLISVTAGNFEEAYTPEGQNLIPLDDLLNPLKALAHRCKLEWSEPFITYRANKKSVEELEETAEQYRQFVSKWIEKC
;
A
#
# COMPACT_ATOMS: atom_id res chain seq x y z
N MET A 1 -4.72 1.74 -8.66
CA MET A 1 -5.61 1.79 -7.46
C MET A 1 -7.03 1.54 -7.90
N PRO A 2 -7.77 0.64 -7.24
CA PRO A 2 -9.16 0.41 -7.59
C PRO A 2 -10.01 1.68 -7.39
N ALA A 3 -10.97 1.89 -8.28
CA ALA A 3 -11.81 3.09 -8.25
C ALA A 3 -12.59 3.22 -6.93
N PHE A 4 -13.09 2.10 -6.42
CA PHE A 4 -13.81 2.08 -5.15
C PHE A 4 -12.93 2.50 -3.98
N MET A 5 -11.67 2.07 -3.97
CA MET A 5 -10.71 2.47 -2.95
C MET A 5 -10.41 3.96 -3.02
N LYS A 6 -10.24 4.50 -4.24
CA LYS A 6 -10.02 5.94 -4.43
C LYS A 6 -11.20 6.75 -3.94
N GLN A 7 -12.42 6.31 -4.22
CA GLN A 7 -13.63 6.97 -3.73
C GLN A 7 -13.67 6.97 -2.19
N TRP A 8 -13.38 5.84 -1.57
CA TRP A 8 -13.34 5.73 -0.11
C TRP A 8 -12.31 6.70 0.49
N ILE A 9 -11.10 6.75 -0.11
CA ILE A 9 -10.06 7.67 0.31
C ILE A 9 -10.54 9.11 0.22
N ASP A 10 -11.09 9.50 -0.93
CA ASP A 10 -11.52 10.88 -1.16
C ASP A 10 -12.61 11.30 -0.17
N GLU A 11 -13.57 10.45 0.09
CA GLU A 11 -14.67 10.75 1.03
C GLU A 11 -14.20 10.78 2.49
N THR A 12 -13.37 9.82 2.88
CA THR A 12 -12.95 9.66 4.27
C THR A 12 -11.89 10.68 4.66
N PHE A 13 -10.80 10.77 3.89
CA PHE A 13 -9.67 11.61 4.24
C PHE A 13 -9.95 13.09 4.00
N THR A 14 -10.77 13.43 3.01
CA THR A 14 -11.19 14.82 2.82
C THR A 14 -11.92 15.31 4.05
N ARG A 15 -12.87 14.54 4.54
CA ARG A 15 -13.59 14.87 5.77
C ARG A 15 -12.65 15.01 6.96
N MET A 16 -11.79 14.02 7.17
CA MET A 16 -10.92 13.97 8.35
C MET A 16 -9.92 15.11 8.39
N TYR A 17 -9.33 15.48 7.24
CA TYR A 17 -8.21 16.42 7.20
C TYR A 17 -8.57 17.83 6.78
N TYR A 18 -9.70 18.03 6.10
CA TYR A 18 -10.11 19.36 5.65
C TYR A 18 -11.34 19.89 6.37
N ILE A 19 -12.18 19.03 6.91
CA ILE A 19 -13.43 19.41 7.56
C ILE A 19 -13.36 19.25 9.06
N ARG A 20 -12.87 18.10 9.55
CA ARG A 20 -12.87 17.75 10.97
C ARG A 20 -11.48 17.43 11.49
N TYR A 21 -10.48 18.20 11.08
CA TYR A 21 -9.09 17.90 11.42
C TYR A 21 -8.85 17.78 12.92
N GLY A 22 -9.31 18.75 13.71
CA GLY A 22 -9.08 18.75 15.15
C GLY A 22 -9.72 17.57 15.91
N GLU A 23 -10.78 17.00 15.36
CA GLU A 23 -11.52 15.90 15.99
C GLU A 23 -11.13 14.52 15.43
N GLU A 24 -10.76 14.46 14.16
CA GLU A 24 -10.52 13.19 13.47
C GLU A 24 -9.10 13.06 12.95
N GLY A 25 -8.68 13.98 12.07
CA GLY A 25 -7.38 13.87 11.40
C GLY A 25 -6.20 13.91 12.34
N LEU A 26 -6.27 14.77 13.35
CA LEU A 26 -5.19 14.88 14.33
C LEU A 26 -4.88 13.57 15.04
N LYS A 27 -5.89 12.72 15.21
CA LYS A 27 -5.73 11.43 15.89
C LYS A 27 -4.93 10.42 15.07
N LEU A 28 -4.82 10.64 13.75
CA LEU A 28 -4.06 9.75 12.87
C LEU A 28 -2.62 10.21 12.65
N GLU A 29 -2.25 11.41 13.06
CA GLU A 29 -0.89 11.89 12.89
C GLU A 29 0.12 10.95 13.53
N GLY A 30 1.18 10.62 12.79
CA GLY A 30 2.24 9.73 13.26
C GLY A 30 1.90 8.25 13.22
N LYS A 31 0.69 7.87 12.81
CA LYS A 31 0.32 6.46 12.70
C LYS A 31 1.04 5.82 11.51
N PRO A 32 1.61 4.62 11.69
CA PRO A 32 2.24 3.92 10.58
C PRO A 32 1.20 3.40 9.60
N LEU A 33 1.54 3.49 8.31
CA LEU A 33 0.69 3.01 7.22
C LEU A 33 1.44 1.95 6.43
N LEU A 34 0.84 0.77 6.34
CA LEU A 34 1.36 -0.33 5.53
C LEU A 34 0.39 -0.60 4.38
N ILE A 35 0.94 -0.67 3.17
CA ILE A 35 0.18 -1.03 1.97
C ILE A 35 0.60 -2.43 1.53
N SER A 36 -0.37 -3.30 1.32
CA SER A 36 -0.16 -4.61 0.69
C SER A 36 -0.76 -4.56 -0.70
N VAL A 37 0.04 -4.88 -1.71
CA VAL A 37 -0.34 -4.75 -3.12
C VAL A 37 -0.15 -6.08 -3.83
N THR A 38 -1.12 -6.43 -4.67
CA THR A 38 -0.99 -7.55 -5.59
C THR A 38 -0.87 -7.04 -7.02
N ALA A 39 -0.02 -7.68 -7.81
CA ALA A 39 0.18 -7.37 -9.21
C ALA A 39 0.15 -8.66 -10.02
N GLY A 40 -0.48 -8.63 -11.20
CA GLY A 40 -0.61 -9.81 -12.04
C GLY A 40 0.64 -10.17 -12.81
N ASN A 41 1.53 -9.22 -13.06
CA ASN A 41 2.72 -9.43 -13.89
C ASN A 41 3.97 -9.72 -13.04
N PHE A 42 5.06 -10.08 -13.71
CA PHE A 42 6.36 -10.32 -13.09
C PHE A 42 7.00 -9.00 -12.65
N GLU A 43 7.90 -9.08 -11.68
CA GLU A 43 8.64 -7.91 -11.20
C GLU A 43 9.40 -7.21 -12.33
N GLU A 44 9.99 -7.98 -13.24
CA GLU A 44 10.76 -7.47 -14.36
C GLU A 44 9.92 -6.63 -15.33
N ALA A 45 8.61 -6.80 -15.33
CA ALA A 45 7.72 -5.97 -16.17
C ALA A 45 7.64 -4.52 -15.67
N TYR A 46 7.97 -4.29 -14.41
CA TYR A 46 7.91 -2.98 -13.78
C TYR A 46 9.30 -2.34 -13.72
N THR A 47 9.96 -2.33 -14.87
CA THR A 47 11.28 -1.73 -15.05
C THR A 47 11.25 -0.87 -16.33
N PRO A 48 12.24 0.03 -16.53
CA PRO A 48 12.28 0.84 -17.75
C PRO A 48 12.30 0.03 -19.05
N GLU A 49 12.81 -1.19 -19.02
CA GLU A 49 12.85 -2.11 -20.18
C GLU A 49 11.66 -3.06 -20.22
N GLY A 50 10.83 -3.07 -19.18
CA GLY A 50 9.71 -3.98 -19.05
C GLY A 50 8.43 -3.47 -19.67
N GLN A 51 7.43 -4.36 -19.73
CA GLN A 51 6.13 -4.08 -20.33
C GLN A 51 5.40 -2.91 -19.66
N ASN A 52 5.54 -2.77 -18.36
CA ASN A 52 4.83 -1.74 -17.59
C ASN A 52 5.70 -0.52 -17.28
N LEU A 53 6.92 -0.47 -17.80
CA LEU A 53 7.80 0.70 -17.83
C LEU A 53 8.24 1.23 -16.46
N ILE A 54 7.36 1.33 -15.52
CA ILE A 54 7.57 2.05 -14.25
C ILE A 54 7.66 1.04 -13.09
N PRO A 55 8.66 1.21 -12.19
CA PRO A 55 8.72 0.37 -10.98
C PRO A 55 7.41 0.42 -10.19
N LEU A 56 6.98 -0.73 -9.68
CA LEU A 56 5.71 -0.81 -8.97
C LEU A 56 5.68 0.12 -7.76
N ASP A 57 6.80 0.27 -7.07
CA ASP A 57 6.89 1.18 -5.94
C ASP A 57 6.56 2.63 -6.33
N ASP A 58 6.98 3.06 -7.53
CA ASP A 58 6.66 4.39 -8.04
C ASP A 58 5.18 4.55 -8.38
N LEU A 59 4.50 3.45 -8.73
CA LEU A 59 3.06 3.48 -8.99
C LEU A 59 2.25 3.71 -7.71
N LEU A 60 2.88 3.58 -6.55
CA LEU A 60 2.27 3.87 -5.26
C LEU A 60 2.44 5.33 -4.83
N ASN A 61 3.09 6.16 -5.65
CA ASN A 61 3.34 7.55 -5.31
C ASN A 61 2.10 8.34 -4.89
N PRO A 62 0.91 8.17 -5.51
CA PRO A 62 -0.29 8.84 -5.02
C PRO A 62 -0.63 8.51 -3.57
N LEU A 63 -0.41 7.25 -3.15
CA LEU A 63 -0.63 6.83 -1.77
C LEU A 63 0.45 7.35 -0.83
N LYS A 64 1.69 7.43 -1.31
CA LYS A 64 2.78 8.05 -0.54
C LYS A 64 2.51 9.53 -0.31
N ALA A 65 2.03 10.22 -1.34
CA ALA A 65 1.68 11.63 -1.24
C ALA A 65 0.53 11.83 -0.24
N LEU A 66 -0.47 10.94 -0.25
CA LEU A 66 -1.56 10.97 0.71
C LEU A 66 -1.03 10.78 2.13
N ALA A 67 -0.17 9.79 2.34
CA ALA A 67 0.42 9.52 3.65
C ALA A 67 1.19 10.73 4.17
N HIS A 68 2.00 11.34 3.31
CA HIS A 68 2.76 12.54 3.67
C HIS A 68 1.82 13.70 4.06
N ARG A 69 0.81 13.94 3.24
CA ARG A 69 -0.16 15.01 3.48
C ARG A 69 -0.91 14.82 4.79
N CYS A 70 -1.21 13.58 5.13
CA CYS A 70 -1.97 13.24 6.33
C CYS A 70 -1.08 12.96 7.55
N LYS A 71 0.22 13.16 7.42
CA LYS A 71 1.21 12.93 8.48
C LYS A 71 1.20 11.49 9.00
N LEU A 72 0.95 10.55 8.11
CA LEU A 72 1.09 9.13 8.38
C LEU A 72 2.53 8.70 8.07
N GLU A 73 3.04 7.74 8.80
CA GLU A 73 4.37 7.18 8.53
C GLU A 73 4.27 6.11 7.46
N TRP A 74 4.86 6.38 6.30
CA TRP A 74 4.90 5.42 5.21
C TRP A 74 5.85 4.28 5.53
N SER A 75 5.34 3.05 5.42
CA SER A 75 6.14 1.83 5.59
C SER A 75 6.46 1.23 4.24
N GLU A 76 7.53 0.42 4.19
CA GLU A 76 7.84 -0.34 2.99
C GLU A 76 6.64 -1.23 2.62
N PRO A 77 6.12 -1.14 1.39
CA PRO A 77 4.96 -1.93 1.01
C PRO A 77 5.29 -3.41 0.86
N PHE A 78 4.30 -4.27 1.11
CA PHE A 78 4.41 -5.69 0.78
C PHE A 78 3.81 -5.90 -0.61
N ILE A 79 4.64 -6.35 -1.56
CA ILE A 79 4.23 -6.49 -2.95
C ILE A 79 4.25 -7.96 -3.34
N THR A 80 3.14 -8.45 -3.91
CA THR A 80 3.02 -9.80 -4.43
C THR A 80 2.89 -9.74 -5.94
N TYR A 81 3.96 -10.11 -6.64
CA TYR A 81 3.95 -10.21 -8.10
C TYR A 81 3.35 -11.55 -8.53
N ARG A 82 2.87 -11.63 -9.78
CA ARG A 82 2.28 -12.84 -10.35
C ARG A 82 1.13 -13.40 -9.50
N ALA A 83 0.36 -12.54 -8.88
CA ALA A 83 -0.63 -12.96 -7.89
C ALA A 83 -1.67 -13.93 -8.45
N ASN A 84 -2.06 -13.74 -9.73
CA ASN A 84 -3.05 -14.57 -10.41
C ASN A 84 -2.45 -15.79 -11.12
N LYS A 85 -1.14 -16.00 -11.00
CA LYS A 85 -0.41 -17.11 -11.68
C LYS A 85 0.25 -18.07 -10.71
N LYS A 86 0.10 -17.83 -9.42
CA LYS A 86 0.73 -18.66 -8.39
C LYS A 86 -0.06 -19.96 -8.17
N SER A 87 0.68 -21.05 -7.95
CA SER A 87 0.08 -22.32 -7.50
C SER A 87 -0.42 -22.18 -6.06
N VAL A 88 -1.19 -23.19 -5.61
CA VAL A 88 -1.68 -23.22 -4.21
C VAL A 88 -0.50 -23.18 -3.25
N GLU A 89 0.55 -23.95 -3.51
CA GLU A 89 1.75 -24.00 -2.66
C GLU A 89 2.45 -22.64 -2.61
N GLU A 90 2.58 -21.96 -3.76
CA GLU A 90 3.18 -20.64 -3.83
C GLU A 90 2.34 -19.60 -3.09
N LEU A 91 1.02 -19.70 -3.16
CA LEU A 91 0.12 -18.81 -2.43
C LEU A 91 0.24 -19.01 -0.91
N GLU A 92 0.36 -20.28 -0.46
CA GLU A 92 0.57 -20.58 0.95
C GLU A 92 1.89 -20.01 1.45
N GLU A 93 2.95 -20.13 0.66
CA GLU A 93 4.25 -19.55 0.99
C GLU A 93 4.18 -18.04 1.07
N THR A 94 3.51 -17.41 0.11
CA THR A 94 3.32 -15.95 0.10
C THR A 94 2.52 -15.50 1.32
N ALA A 95 1.49 -16.23 1.69
CA ALA A 95 0.69 -15.92 2.87
C ALA A 95 1.55 -15.98 4.14
N GLU A 96 2.44 -16.97 4.27
CA GLU A 96 3.34 -17.08 5.41
C GLU A 96 4.36 -15.93 5.43
N GLN A 97 4.91 -15.56 4.27
CA GLN A 97 5.80 -14.42 4.15
C GLN A 97 5.10 -13.12 4.57
N TYR A 98 3.85 -12.95 4.16
CA TYR A 98 3.04 -11.80 4.54
C TYR A 98 2.80 -11.76 6.06
N ARG A 99 2.47 -12.90 6.64
CA ARG A 99 2.28 -13.01 8.09
C ARG A 99 3.52 -12.57 8.85
N GLN A 100 4.69 -13.06 8.42
CA GLN A 100 5.96 -12.68 9.04
C GLN A 100 6.27 -11.20 8.85
N PHE A 101 6.01 -10.68 7.65
CA PHE A 101 6.24 -9.27 7.33
C PHE A 101 5.38 -8.35 8.23
N VAL A 102 4.10 -8.66 8.35
CA VAL A 102 3.17 -7.88 9.18
C VAL A 102 3.55 -7.98 10.66
N SER A 103 3.93 -9.17 11.12
CA SER A 103 4.37 -9.36 12.52
C SER A 103 5.57 -8.49 12.86
N LYS A 104 6.58 -8.45 11.98
CA LYS A 104 7.75 -7.60 12.17
C LYS A 104 7.39 -6.11 12.11
N TRP A 105 6.49 -5.75 11.21
CA TRP A 105 6.03 -4.37 11.10
C TRP A 105 5.33 -3.93 12.38
N ILE A 106 4.46 -4.77 12.94
CA ILE A 106 3.77 -4.48 14.19
C ILE A 106 4.77 -4.29 15.34
N GLU A 107 5.81 -5.09 15.40
CA GLU A 107 6.84 -4.98 16.44
C GLU A 107 7.58 -3.64 16.41
N LYS A 108 7.66 -3.01 15.25
CA LYS A 108 8.33 -1.71 15.08
C LYS A 108 7.41 -0.53 15.41
N CYS A 109 6.13 -0.76 15.50
CA CYS A 109 5.15 0.32 15.74
C CYS A 109 5.11 0.78 17.21
#